data_8ef4ca7eae045652542230b93f69be42
#
_entry.id   8ef4ca7eae045652542230b93f69be42
#
_cell.length_a   1.000
_cell.length_b   1.000
_cell.length_c   1.000
_cell.angle_alpha   90.00
_cell.angle_beta   90.00
_cell.angle_gamma   90.00
#
_symmetry.space_group_name_H-M   'P 1'
#
loop_
_entity.id
_entity.type
_entity.pdbx_description
1 polymer ?
#
loop_
_entity_poly.entity_id
_entity_poly.type
_entity_poly.pdbx_seq_one_letter_code
_entity_poly.pdbx_strand_id
1 'polypeptide(L)'
;MMNPLRLRLLRMVFDHDDAYTVTDFAKALGVEQSTATIYLRQLNARGLIGVRRQRIKVFYNTEPDRSLPEALAIRETMRSLCASPMTDEWVSTLMTVLRAFSHFNRLAMIERLFEGPATVDELSDSMGVCVKSLYHHLRFLHSAGLLSVQTACRQPTVIALRADVHPLAAALLDVLRGERADGRSYKNRAVREKPDHATRVVLRKIAKAEGNPQIRWRDNAKMKPKRGKLKKTDRKAHLEVDGN
;
A
#
# COMPACT_ATOMS: atom_id res chain seq x y z
N MET A 1 1.94 -8.38 3.16
CA MET A 1 1.71 -8.32 4.61
C MET A 1 0.38 -7.71 5.05
N MET A 2 -0.42 -7.15 4.18
CA MET A 2 -1.60 -6.30 4.47
C MET A 2 -2.85 -7.04 4.99
N ASN A 3 -2.68 -7.97 5.90
CA ASN A 3 -3.80 -8.64 6.54
C ASN A 3 -3.54 -8.71 8.06
N PRO A 4 -4.47 -8.25 8.91
CA PRO A 4 -4.32 -8.32 10.38
C PRO A 4 -4.01 -9.72 10.89
N LEU A 5 -4.60 -10.74 10.28
CA LEU A 5 -4.33 -12.13 10.66
C LEU A 5 -2.86 -12.53 10.45
N ARG A 6 -2.18 -12.00 9.40
CA ARG A 6 -0.75 -12.28 9.20
C ARG A 6 0.12 -11.63 10.27
N LEU A 7 -0.23 -10.43 10.73
CA LEU A 7 0.46 -9.79 11.83
C LEU A 7 0.28 -10.58 13.13
N ARG A 8 -0.94 -11.04 13.40
CA ARG A 8 -1.24 -11.90 14.55
C ARG A 8 -0.47 -13.23 14.50
N LEU A 9 -0.43 -13.86 13.31
CA LEU A 9 0.36 -15.08 13.10
C LEU A 9 1.85 -14.83 13.29
N LEU A 10 2.39 -13.77 12.74
CA LEU A 10 3.81 -13.43 12.90
C LEU A 10 4.17 -13.25 14.37
N ARG A 11 3.35 -12.53 15.11
CA ARG A 11 3.53 -12.37 16.55
C ARG A 11 3.51 -13.70 17.27
N MET A 12 2.51 -14.55 17.02
CA MET A 12 2.41 -15.87 17.66
C MET A 12 3.64 -16.74 17.39
N VAL A 13 4.25 -16.63 16.20
CA VAL A 13 5.53 -17.31 15.92
C VAL A 13 6.64 -16.76 16.81
N PHE A 14 6.67 -15.45 17.06
CA PHE A 14 7.67 -14.85 17.97
C PHE A 14 7.44 -15.22 19.44
N ASP A 15 6.16 -15.35 19.84
CA ASP A 15 5.81 -15.71 21.23
C ASP A 15 5.98 -17.21 21.52
N HIS A 16 5.90 -18.08 20.49
CA HIS A 16 5.86 -19.54 20.62
C HIS A 16 6.84 -20.25 19.66
N ASP A 17 8.09 -19.85 19.71
CA ASP A 17 9.16 -20.35 18.83
C ASP A 17 9.24 -21.89 18.86
N ASP A 18 9.12 -22.53 17.69
CA ASP A 18 9.10 -23.99 17.48
C ASP A 18 8.05 -24.80 18.29
N ALA A 19 7.15 -24.14 19.01
CA ALA A 19 6.16 -24.83 19.85
C ALA A 19 4.86 -25.16 19.10
N TYR A 20 4.50 -24.38 18.09
CA TYR A 20 3.21 -24.47 17.43
C TYR A 20 3.27 -25.09 16.04
N THR A 21 2.34 -26.02 15.81
CA THR A 21 2.04 -26.53 14.47
C THR A 21 1.02 -25.61 13.75
N VAL A 22 0.83 -25.82 12.45
CA VAL A 22 -0.21 -25.10 11.68
C VAL A 22 -1.60 -25.24 12.32
N THR A 23 -1.90 -26.42 12.85
CA THR A 23 -3.19 -26.69 13.51
C THR A 23 -3.35 -25.85 14.77
N ASP A 24 -2.28 -25.69 15.55
CA ASP A 24 -2.31 -24.90 16.79
C ASP A 24 -2.51 -23.41 16.49
N PHE A 25 -1.81 -22.89 15.47
CA PHE A 25 -2.04 -21.52 14.97
C PHE A 25 -3.48 -21.30 14.48
N ALA A 26 -4.02 -22.25 13.71
CA ALA A 26 -5.39 -22.17 13.19
C ALA A 26 -6.42 -22.12 14.32
N LYS A 27 -6.28 -23.01 15.33
CA LYS A 27 -7.14 -23.05 16.51
C LYS A 27 -7.06 -21.75 17.33
N ALA A 28 -5.85 -21.28 17.62
CA ALA A 28 -5.64 -20.09 18.43
C ALA A 28 -6.20 -18.80 17.78
N LEU A 29 -6.24 -18.74 16.45
CA LEU A 29 -6.78 -17.59 15.71
C LEU A 29 -8.24 -17.76 15.26
N GLY A 30 -8.85 -18.94 15.49
CA GLY A 30 -10.22 -19.22 15.05
C GLY A 30 -10.37 -19.20 13.51
N VAL A 31 -9.34 -19.65 12.78
CA VAL A 31 -9.35 -19.70 11.30
C VAL A 31 -9.18 -21.13 10.81
N GLU A 32 -9.54 -21.38 9.55
CA GLU A 32 -9.29 -22.67 8.92
C GLU A 32 -7.78 -22.94 8.79
N GLN A 33 -7.38 -24.20 8.92
CA GLN A 33 -6.00 -24.65 8.78
C GLN A 33 -5.42 -24.32 7.38
N SER A 34 -6.23 -24.37 6.34
CA SER A 34 -5.89 -23.95 4.99
C SER A 34 -5.44 -22.49 4.95
N THR A 35 -6.19 -21.59 5.58
CA THR A 35 -5.91 -20.16 5.68
C THR A 35 -4.62 -19.90 6.46
N ALA A 36 -4.47 -20.53 7.64
CA ALA A 36 -3.25 -20.43 8.43
C ALA A 36 -2.02 -20.92 7.64
N THR A 37 -2.14 -22.06 6.93
CA THR A 37 -1.08 -22.60 6.06
C THR A 37 -0.64 -21.60 5.01
N ILE A 38 -1.59 -20.99 4.29
CA ILE A 38 -1.30 -19.99 3.24
C ILE A 38 -0.53 -18.81 3.81
N TYR A 39 -0.98 -18.27 4.94
CA TYR A 39 -0.34 -17.09 5.53
C TYR A 39 1.04 -17.39 6.11
N LEU A 40 1.21 -18.52 6.78
CA LEU A 40 2.53 -18.94 7.28
C LEU A 40 3.52 -19.19 6.14
N ARG A 41 3.09 -19.86 5.07
CA ARG A 41 3.93 -20.03 3.87
C ARG A 41 4.34 -18.69 3.24
N GLN A 42 3.43 -17.72 3.20
CA GLN A 42 3.74 -16.38 2.69
C GLN A 42 4.72 -15.61 3.56
N LEU A 43 4.67 -15.77 4.89
CA LEU A 43 5.63 -15.17 5.81
C LEU A 43 7.01 -15.84 5.66
N ASN A 44 7.03 -17.16 5.55
CA ASN A 44 8.26 -17.92 5.32
C ASN A 44 8.91 -17.59 3.97
N ALA A 45 8.13 -17.55 2.88
CA ALA A 45 8.64 -17.19 1.54
C ALA A 45 9.23 -15.77 1.47
N ARG A 46 8.99 -14.94 2.47
CA ARG A 46 9.57 -13.58 2.62
C ARG A 46 10.68 -13.50 3.65
N GLY A 47 11.16 -14.65 4.14
CA GLY A 47 12.24 -14.73 5.10
C GLY A 47 11.93 -14.21 6.50
N LEU A 48 10.64 -13.95 6.81
CA LEU A 48 10.23 -13.40 8.11
C LEU A 48 10.16 -14.44 9.22
N ILE A 49 9.95 -15.70 8.85
CA ILE A 49 9.89 -16.85 9.75
C ILE A 49 10.57 -18.05 9.10
N GLY A 50 11.14 -18.92 9.93
CA GLY A 50 11.70 -20.20 9.51
C GLY A 50 10.68 -21.34 9.52
N VAL A 51 11.05 -22.45 8.92
CA VAL A 51 10.25 -23.69 8.89
C VAL A 51 11.12 -24.88 9.25
N ARG A 52 10.68 -25.65 10.24
CA ARG A 52 11.29 -26.93 10.60
C ARG A 52 10.30 -28.06 10.41
N ARG A 53 10.72 -29.13 9.73
CA ARG A 53 9.92 -30.33 9.54
C ARG A 53 10.43 -31.44 10.44
N GLN A 54 9.52 -32.00 11.23
CA GLN A 54 9.79 -33.19 12.04
C GLN A 54 8.78 -34.29 11.69
N ARG A 55 9.24 -35.30 10.96
CA ARG A 55 8.39 -36.37 10.41
C ARG A 55 7.24 -35.76 9.59
N ILE A 56 5.98 -35.96 10.00
CA ILE A 56 4.77 -35.45 9.35
C ILE A 56 4.35 -34.06 9.81
N LYS A 57 4.97 -33.53 10.89
CA LYS A 57 4.61 -32.23 11.47
C LYS A 57 5.50 -31.11 10.93
N VAL A 58 4.90 -29.96 10.71
CA VAL A 58 5.56 -28.73 10.29
C VAL A 58 5.45 -27.71 11.41
N PHE A 59 6.60 -27.24 11.88
CA PHE A 59 6.73 -26.22 12.91
C PHE A 59 7.26 -24.95 12.26
N TYR A 60 6.80 -23.81 12.75
CA TYR A 60 7.29 -22.51 12.35
C TYR A 60 8.07 -21.87 13.50
N ASN A 61 9.21 -21.31 13.17
CA ASN A 61 10.14 -20.75 14.14
C ASN A 61 10.62 -19.35 13.76
N THR A 62 11.38 -18.76 14.64
CA THR A 62 11.95 -17.42 14.46
C THR A 62 13.33 -17.46 13.80
N GLU A 63 13.82 -18.59 13.31
CA GLU A 63 15.08 -18.64 12.58
C GLU A 63 14.97 -17.84 11.28
N PRO A 64 15.89 -16.88 11.05
CA PRO A 64 15.86 -16.05 9.86
C PRO A 64 16.34 -16.81 8.63
N ASP A 65 15.77 -16.51 7.50
CA ASP A 65 16.40 -16.80 6.22
C ASP A 65 17.56 -15.81 6.01
N ARG A 66 18.78 -16.28 6.24
CA ARG A 66 20.00 -15.47 6.12
C ARG A 66 20.32 -15.05 4.68
N SER A 67 19.64 -15.61 3.71
CA SER A 67 19.79 -15.24 2.30
C SER A 67 19.07 -13.92 1.96
N LEU A 68 18.24 -13.39 2.87
CA LEU A 68 17.46 -12.17 2.68
C LEU A 68 17.77 -11.13 3.76
N PRO A 69 18.88 -10.37 3.63
CA PRO A 69 19.32 -9.40 4.65
C PRO A 69 18.27 -8.32 4.95
N GLU A 70 17.49 -7.91 3.95
CA GLU A 70 16.40 -6.93 4.11
C GLU A 70 15.28 -7.49 5.02
N ALA A 71 14.99 -8.79 4.93
CA ALA A 71 14.03 -9.46 5.80
C ALA A 71 14.50 -9.51 7.25
N LEU A 72 15.81 -9.61 7.49
CA LEU A 72 16.37 -9.60 8.84
C LEU A 72 16.10 -8.29 9.58
N ALA A 73 16.35 -7.13 8.95
CA ALA A 73 16.12 -5.83 9.54
C ALA A 73 14.64 -5.61 9.89
N ILE A 74 13.74 -5.94 8.96
CA ILE A 74 12.28 -5.85 9.18
C ILE A 74 11.84 -6.79 10.29
N ARG A 75 12.35 -8.02 10.29
CA ARG A 75 12.01 -9.03 11.29
C ARG A 75 12.43 -8.61 12.70
N GLU A 76 13.66 -8.12 12.87
CA GLU A 76 14.16 -7.69 14.17
C GLU A 76 13.33 -6.52 14.73
N THR A 77 13.02 -5.55 13.87
CA THR A 77 12.10 -4.46 14.21
C THR A 77 10.72 -4.99 14.61
N MET A 78 10.18 -5.96 13.86
CA MET A 78 8.88 -6.57 14.19
C MET A 78 8.94 -7.35 15.50
N ARG A 79 10.03 -8.05 15.79
CA ARG A 79 10.24 -8.74 17.07
C ARG A 79 10.20 -7.74 18.23
N SER A 80 10.94 -6.63 18.12
CA SER A 80 10.94 -5.58 19.13
C SER A 80 9.54 -4.98 19.33
N LEU A 81 8.80 -4.71 18.28
CA LEU A 81 7.42 -4.22 18.36
C LEU A 81 6.46 -5.24 18.96
N CYS A 82 6.68 -6.53 18.73
CA CYS A 82 5.88 -7.60 19.33
C CYS A 82 6.12 -7.77 20.85
N ALA A 83 7.13 -7.17 21.43
CA ALA A 83 7.30 -7.12 22.87
C ALA A 83 6.20 -6.31 23.60
N SER A 84 5.54 -5.38 22.88
CA SER A 84 4.41 -4.61 23.40
C SER A 84 3.09 -5.40 23.32
N PRO A 85 2.10 -5.13 24.17
CA PRO A 85 0.78 -5.78 24.10
C PRO A 85 0.12 -5.60 22.74
N MET A 86 -0.51 -6.65 22.20
CA MET A 86 -1.22 -6.59 20.94
C MET A 86 -2.63 -6.02 21.15
N THR A 87 -2.76 -4.72 21.05
CA THR A 87 -4.05 -4.01 21.03
C THR A 87 -4.55 -3.84 19.59
N ASP A 88 -5.82 -3.56 19.41
CA ASP A 88 -6.37 -3.22 18.08
C ASP A 88 -5.75 -1.94 17.54
N GLU A 89 -5.37 -1.00 18.41
CA GLU A 89 -4.62 0.20 18.05
C GLU A 89 -3.23 -0.15 17.49
N TRP A 90 -2.50 -1.05 18.17
CA TRP A 90 -1.21 -1.56 17.69
C TRP A 90 -1.33 -2.17 16.28
N VAL A 91 -2.33 -3.05 16.07
CA VAL A 91 -2.60 -3.67 14.77
C VAL A 91 -2.93 -2.59 13.73
N SER A 92 -3.79 -1.63 14.07
CA SER A 92 -4.20 -0.54 13.17
C SER A 92 -3.02 0.33 12.76
N THR A 93 -2.14 0.69 13.70
CA THR A 93 -0.94 1.48 13.46
C THR A 93 0.01 0.75 12.51
N LEU A 94 0.34 -0.51 12.78
CA LEU A 94 1.20 -1.30 11.90
C LEU A 94 0.59 -1.49 10.51
N MET A 95 -0.71 -1.73 10.42
CA MET A 95 -1.40 -1.83 9.14
C MET A 95 -1.35 -0.54 8.35
N THR A 96 -1.42 0.61 9.01
CA THR A 96 -1.30 1.93 8.36
C THR A 96 0.10 2.13 7.79
N VAL A 97 1.14 1.82 8.56
CA VAL A 97 2.54 1.85 8.09
C VAL A 97 2.73 0.90 6.90
N LEU A 98 2.32 -0.36 7.02
CA LEU A 98 2.47 -1.34 5.95
C LEU A 98 1.72 -0.94 4.67
N ARG A 99 0.55 -0.30 4.79
CA ARG A 99 -0.18 0.25 3.64
C ARG A 99 0.61 1.33 2.92
N ALA A 100 1.33 2.18 3.62
CA ALA A 100 2.16 3.21 3.02
C ALA A 100 3.21 2.61 2.06
N PHE A 101 3.79 1.45 2.40
CA PHE A 101 4.82 0.78 1.60
C PHE A 101 4.29 -0.30 0.64
N SER A 102 2.98 -0.44 0.47
CA SER A 102 2.41 -1.57 -0.30
C SER A 102 2.14 -1.28 -1.78
N HIS A 103 2.44 -0.09 -2.27
CA HIS A 103 2.13 0.32 -3.64
C HIS A 103 3.35 0.99 -4.28
N PHE A 104 3.71 0.60 -5.49
CA PHE A 104 4.92 1.08 -6.14
C PHE A 104 4.93 2.59 -6.39
N ASN A 105 3.79 3.26 -6.66
CA ASN A 105 3.74 4.73 -6.74
C ASN A 105 4.16 5.38 -5.41
N ARG A 106 3.77 4.82 -4.27
CA ARG A 106 4.18 5.33 -2.96
C ARG A 106 5.66 5.12 -2.71
N LEU A 107 6.20 3.96 -3.12
CA LEU A 107 7.63 3.70 -3.05
C LEU A 107 8.41 4.67 -3.94
N ALA A 108 7.97 4.91 -5.17
CA ALA A 108 8.58 5.89 -6.07
C ALA A 108 8.53 7.33 -5.51
N MET A 109 7.43 7.71 -4.82
CA MET A 109 7.35 9.01 -4.13
C MET A 109 8.38 9.11 -3.00
N ILE A 110 8.51 8.06 -2.18
CA ILE A 110 9.50 8.00 -1.10
C ILE A 110 10.91 8.12 -1.69
N GLU A 111 11.22 7.38 -2.75
CA GLU A 111 12.52 7.46 -3.44
C GLU A 111 12.83 8.87 -3.95
N ARG A 112 11.84 9.55 -4.55
CA ARG A 112 12.02 10.94 -4.99
C ARG A 112 12.27 11.87 -3.80
N LEU A 113 11.56 11.65 -2.69
CA LEU A 113 11.72 12.47 -1.47
C LEU A 113 13.02 12.19 -0.70
N PHE A 114 13.74 11.09 -0.98
CA PHE A 114 15.12 10.92 -0.49
C PHE A 114 16.11 11.90 -1.14
N GLU A 115 15.79 12.42 -2.33
CA GLU A 115 16.60 13.43 -3.01
C GLU A 115 16.44 14.83 -2.37
N GLY A 116 15.35 15.03 -1.64
CA GLY A 116 15.03 16.28 -0.95
C GLY A 116 13.53 16.60 -1.01
N PRO A 117 13.12 17.64 -0.29
CA PRO A 117 11.75 18.14 -0.33
C PRO A 117 11.31 18.46 -1.76
N ALA A 118 10.02 18.26 -2.05
CA ALA A 118 9.46 18.52 -3.37
C ALA A 118 8.04 19.07 -3.27
N THR A 119 7.62 19.83 -4.26
CA THR A 119 6.22 20.28 -4.41
C THR A 119 5.37 19.17 -5.02
N VAL A 120 4.04 19.35 -4.94
CA VAL A 120 3.08 18.42 -5.57
C VAL A 120 3.28 18.34 -7.10
N ASP A 121 3.56 19.48 -7.73
CA ASP A 121 3.76 19.56 -9.17
C ASP A 121 5.06 18.86 -9.58
N GLU A 122 6.18 19.11 -8.87
CA GLU A 122 7.44 18.41 -9.10
C GLU A 122 7.33 16.89 -8.92
N LEU A 123 6.58 16.42 -7.91
CA LEU A 123 6.30 15.00 -7.74
C LEU A 123 5.46 14.44 -8.89
N SER A 124 4.44 15.19 -9.34
CA SER A 124 3.59 14.83 -10.47
C SER A 124 4.40 14.66 -11.75
N ASP A 125 5.25 15.63 -12.06
CA ASP A 125 6.09 15.63 -13.25
C ASP A 125 7.16 14.53 -13.22
N SER A 126 7.85 14.38 -12.10
CA SER A 126 8.92 13.37 -11.95
C SER A 126 8.42 11.94 -12.05
N MET A 127 7.16 11.68 -11.69
CA MET A 127 6.54 10.36 -11.68
C MET A 127 5.63 10.10 -12.90
N GLY A 128 5.30 11.12 -13.67
CA GLY A 128 4.32 11.03 -14.76
C GLY A 128 2.91 10.66 -14.29
N VAL A 129 2.56 10.98 -13.04
CA VAL A 129 1.28 10.65 -12.40
C VAL A 129 0.45 11.91 -12.24
N CYS A 130 -0.82 11.88 -12.62
CA CYS A 130 -1.68 13.05 -12.47
C CYS A 130 -1.83 13.45 -10.99
N VAL A 131 -1.92 14.76 -10.72
CA VAL A 131 -2.03 15.36 -9.38
C VAL A 131 -3.12 14.73 -8.52
N LYS A 132 -4.24 14.31 -9.12
CA LYS A 132 -5.32 13.61 -8.39
C LYS A 132 -4.90 12.26 -7.81
N SER A 133 -4.19 11.47 -8.61
CA SER A 133 -3.67 10.17 -8.18
C SER A 133 -2.57 10.37 -7.12
N LEU A 134 -1.75 11.41 -7.30
CA LEU A 134 -0.70 11.77 -6.37
C LEU A 134 -1.25 12.03 -4.96
N TYR A 135 -2.30 12.87 -4.83
CA TYR A 135 -2.95 13.13 -3.54
C TYR A 135 -3.52 11.88 -2.89
N HIS A 136 -4.03 10.93 -3.67
CA HIS A 136 -4.48 9.64 -3.13
C HIS A 136 -3.32 8.89 -2.45
N HIS A 137 -2.15 8.85 -3.08
CA HIS A 137 -0.98 8.19 -2.52
C HIS A 137 -0.37 8.97 -1.34
N LEU A 138 -0.27 10.30 -1.45
CA LEU A 138 0.22 11.18 -0.38
C LEU A 138 -0.56 11.00 0.92
N ARG A 139 -1.88 10.79 0.84
CA ARG A 139 -2.71 10.52 2.02
C ARG A 139 -2.25 9.30 2.82
N PHE A 140 -1.90 8.21 2.14
CA PHE A 140 -1.41 7.01 2.83
C PHE A 140 -0.05 7.24 3.50
N LEU A 141 0.84 7.95 2.82
CA LEU A 141 2.13 8.31 3.39
C LEU A 141 1.99 9.25 4.58
N HIS A 142 1.11 10.25 4.47
CA HIS A 142 0.81 11.18 5.54
C HIS A 142 0.15 10.50 6.74
N SER A 143 -0.84 9.63 6.53
CA SER A 143 -1.50 8.88 7.61
C SER A 143 -0.57 7.91 8.35
N ALA A 144 0.49 7.46 7.68
CA ALA A 144 1.57 6.67 8.28
C ALA A 144 2.63 7.53 9.02
N GLY A 145 2.46 8.84 9.08
CA GLY A 145 3.39 9.77 9.72
C GLY A 145 4.72 9.93 8.98
N LEU A 146 4.78 9.55 7.69
CA LEU A 146 6.03 9.61 6.90
C LEU A 146 6.33 10.99 6.33
N LEU A 147 5.30 11.85 6.20
CA LEU A 147 5.43 13.14 5.52
C LEU A 147 5.27 14.30 6.49
N SER A 148 6.08 15.32 6.29
CA SER A 148 5.84 16.70 6.75
C SER A 148 5.37 17.52 5.56
N VAL A 149 4.37 18.36 5.79
CA VAL A 149 3.80 19.25 4.79
C VAL A 149 4.01 20.69 5.27
N GLN A 150 4.71 21.50 4.50
CA GLN A 150 4.95 22.89 4.80
C GLN A 150 4.22 23.76 3.79
N THR A 151 3.26 24.54 4.28
CA THR A 151 2.49 25.47 3.46
C THR A 151 2.80 26.88 3.94
N ALA A 152 3.48 27.67 3.13
CA ALA A 152 3.69 29.08 3.40
C ALA A 152 2.71 29.93 2.59
N CYS A 153 2.33 31.10 3.14
CA CYS A 153 1.42 32.02 2.48
C CYS A 153 2.00 32.41 1.10
N ARG A 154 1.23 32.19 0.03
CA ARG A 154 1.62 32.47 -1.38
C ARG A 154 2.77 31.63 -1.96
N GLN A 155 3.20 30.58 -1.26
CA GLN A 155 4.21 29.65 -1.79
C GLN A 155 3.60 28.26 -2.06
N PRO A 156 4.17 27.47 -2.99
CA PRO A 156 3.71 26.12 -3.23
C PRO A 156 3.92 25.25 -1.99
N THR A 157 2.99 24.33 -1.75
CA THR A 157 3.09 23.37 -0.64
C THR A 157 4.27 22.44 -0.87
N VAL A 158 5.20 22.42 0.06
CA VAL A 158 6.40 21.57 0.02
C VAL A 158 6.20 20.34 0.90
N ILE A 159 6.53 19.19 0.35
CA ILE A 159 6.41 17.89 0.98
C ILE A 159 7.82 17.35 1.22
N ALA A 160 8.06 16.87 2.44
CA ALA A 160 9.33 16.24 2.82
C ALA A 160 9.09 14.98 3.66
N LEU A 161 10.07 14.09 3.68
CA LEU A 161 10.06 12.97 4.62
C LEU A 161 10.36 13.47 6.04
N ARG A 162 9.66 12.91 7.01
CA ARG A 162 9.94 13.17 8.44
C ARG A 162 11.13 12.35 8.90
N ALA A 163 11.92 12.92 9.82
CA ALA A 163 12.97 12.20 10.51
C ALA A 163 12.43 11.33 11.65
N ASP A 164 11.39 11.83 12.35
CA ASP A 164 10.74 11.12 13.44
C ASP A 164 9.57 10.32 12.90
N VAL A 165 9.81 9.04 12.61
CA VAL A 165 8.83 8.10 12.07
C VAL A 165 8.73 6.84 12.94
N HIS A 166 7.63 6.12 12.81
CA HIS A 166 7.43 4.85 13.50
C HIS A 166 8.59 3.87 13.22
N PRO A 167 9.10 3.08 14.20
CA PRO A 167 10.27 2.20 14.03
C PRO A 167 10.17 1.25 12.82
N LEU A 168 9.00 0.67 12.57
CA LEU A 168 8.80 -0.17 11.38
C LEU A 168 8.92 0.65 10.08
N ALA A 169 8.46 1.89 10.09
CA ALA A 169 8.61 2.77 8.91
C ALA A 169 10.08 3.13 8.69
N ALA A 170 10.84 3.41 9.75
CA ALA A 170 12.29 3.65 9.66
C ALA A 170 13.02 2.46 9.05
N ALA A 171 12.79 1.24 9.54
CA ALA A 171 13.40 0.03 8.99
C ALA A 171 13.03 -0.20 7.51
N LEU A 172 11.77 0.08 7.12
CA LEU A 172 11.35 -0.03 5.72
C LEU A 172 11.98 1.06 4.83
N LEU A 173 12.17 2.27 5.34
CA LEU A 173 12.88 3.34 4.63
C LEU A 173 14.36 2.99 4.42
N ASP A 174 15.00 2.38 5.40
CA ASP A 174 16.41 1.97 5.30
C ASP A 174 16.60 0.84 4.27
N VAL A 175 15.68 -0.12 4.23
CA VAL A 175 15.65 -1.15 3.18
C VAL A 175 15.50 -0.51 1.78
N LEU A 176 14.60 0.45 1.62
CA LEU A 176 14.42 1.15 0.34
C LEU A 176 15.66 1.96 -0.07
N ARG A 177 16.36 2.57 0.89
CA ARG A 177 17.63 3.27 0.61
C ARG A 177 18.70 2.29 0.13
N GLY A 178 18.80 1.12 0.75
CA GLY A 178 19.69 0.04 0.33
C GLY A 178 19.37 -0.45 -1.09
N GLU A 179 18.12 -0.76 -1.39
CA GLU A 179 17.70 -1.17 -2.74
C GLU A 179 18.00 -0.12 -3.81
N ARG A 180 17.84 1.17 -3.48
CA ARG A 180 18.18 2.27 -4.38
C ARG A 180 19.70 2.35 -4.64
N ALA A 181 20.52 2.16 -3.62
CA ALA A 181 21.98 2.12 -3.76
C ALA A 181 22.41 0.97 -4.68
N ASP A 182 21.69 -0.15 -4.65
CA ASP A 182 21.89 -1.31 -5.54
C ASP A 182 21.33 -1.11 -6.96
N GLY A 183 20.86 0.09 -7.29
CA GLY A 183 20.33 0.44 -8.63
C GLY A 183 18.88 0.00 -8.90
N ARG A 184 18.18 -0.53 -7.90
CA ARG A 184 16.74 -0.84 -8.01
C ARG A 184 15.93 0.45 -7.78
N SER A 185 15.01 0.77 -8.67
CA SER A 185 14.15 1.96 -8.53
C SER A 185 12.71 1.69 -8.95
N TYR A 186 11.78 2.28 -8.23
CA TYR A 186 10.34 2.18 -8.48
C TYR A 186 9.82 3.30 -9.39
N LYS A 187 10.64 4.31 -9.72
CA LYS A 187 10.24 5.47 -10.54
C LYS A 187 9.63 5.08 -11.90
N ASN A 188 10.13 4.02 -12.52
CA ASN A 188 9.71 3.59 -13.87
C ASN A 188 8.46 2.69 -13.88
N ARG A 189 7.88 2.38 -12.72
CA ARG A 189 6.72 1.48 -12.58
C ARG A 189 5.42 2.19 -12.27
N ALA A 190 5.36 3.51 -12.41
CA ALA A 190 4.16 4.29 -12.11
C ALA A 190 2.99 3.94 -13.05
N VAL A 191 1.89 3.45 -12.48
CA VAL A 191 0.65 3.11 -13.20
C VAL A 191 -0.37 4.21 -12.99
N ARG A 192 -1.07 4.57 -14.05
CA ARG A 192 -2.18 5.54 -14.01
C ARG A 192 -3.41 4.87 -13.39
N GLU A 193 -3.64 5.08 -12.11
CA GLU A 193 -4.87 4.67 -11.44
C GLU A 193 -5.89 5.82 -11.38
N LYS A 194 -7.16 5.52 -11.63
CA LYS A 194 -8.25 6.50 -11.43
C LYS A 194 -8.69 6.46 -9.96
N PRO A 195 -8.69 7.58 -9.23
CA PRO A 195 -9.14 7.60 -7.85
C PRO A 195 -10.64 7.28 -7.75
N ASP A 196 -11.03 6.48 -6.77
CA ASP A 196 -12.42 6.16 -6.48
C ASP A 196 -13.17 7.36 -5.86
N HIS A 197 -14.49 7.23 -5.74
CA HIS A 197 -15.34 8.31 -5.20
C HIS A 197 -15.01 8.64 -3.73
N ALA A 198 -14.74 7.63 -2.90
CA ALA A 198 -14.43 7.81 -1.49
C ALA A 198 -13.12 8.59 -1.30
N THR A 199 -12.12 8.31 -2.11
CA THR A 199 -10.85 9.03 -2.18
C THR A 199 -11.04 10.50 -2.52
N ARG A 200 -11.92 10.83 -3.48
CA ARG A 200 -12.23 12.23 -3.84
C ARG A 200 -12.82 13.01 -2.68
N VAL A 201 -13.71 12.40 -1.90
CA VAL A 201 -14.34 13.04 -0.73
C VAL A 201 -13.31 13.36 0.35
N VAL A 202 -12.40 12.45 0.63
CA VAL A 202 -11.34 12.65 1.63
C VAL A 202 -10.34 13.71 1.19
N LEU A 203 -9.95 13.71 -0.07
CA LEU A 203 -9.05 14.73 -0.63
C LEU A 203 -9.67 16.13 -0.55
N ARG A 204 -11.00 16.26 -0.77
CA ARG A 204 -11.72 17.53 -0.56
C ARG A 204 -11.65 17.98 0.90
N LYS A 205 -11.77 17.08 1.87
CA LYS A 205 -11.68 17.39 3.29
C LYS A 205 -10.28 17.86 3.69
N ILE A 206 -9.23 17.20 3.18
CA ILE A 206 -7.84 17.60 3.42
C ILE A 206 -7.57 18.97 2.80
N ALA A 207 -7.90 19.19 1.54
CA ALA A 207 -7.73 20.48 0.87
C ALA A 207 -8.49 21.63 1.57
N LYS A 208 -9.66 21.34 2.16
CA LYS A 208 -10.44 22.31 2.94
C LYS A 208 -9.84 22.59 4.32
N ALA A 209 -9.27 21.57 4.97
CA ALA A 209 -8.61 21.72 6.28
C ALA A 209 -7.28 22.49 6.17
N GLU A 210 -6.59 22.38 5.04
CA GLU A 210 -5.32 23.06 4.76
C GLU A 210 -5.50 24.49 4.21
N GLY A 211 -6.74 25.01 4.14
CA GLY A 211 -7.03 26.40 3.76
C GLY A 211 -6.68 26.75 2.31
N ASN A 212 -6.50 25.77 1.42
CA ASN A 212 -6.18 25.99 0.01
C ASN A 212 -7.44 25.93 -0.88
N PRO A 213 -8.10 27.11 -1.19
CA PRO A 213 -9.33 27.13 -1.98
C PRO A 213 -9.11 26.91 -3.49
N GLN A 214 -7.88 26.79 -3.95
CA GLN A 214 -7.57 26.73 -5.39
C GLN A 214 -7.71 25.34 -6.00
N ILE A 215 -7.92 24.28 -5.22
CA ILE A 215 -8.26 22.97 -5.77
C ILE A 215 -9.76 22.95 -6.13
N ARG A 216 -10.15 23.75 -7.10
CA ARG A 216 -11.44 23.62 -7.78
C ARG A 216 -11.41 22.37 -8.68
N TRP A 217 -11.80 21.26 -8.12
CA TRP A 217 -12.07 20.05 -8.88
C TRP A 217 -13.27 20.34 -9.80
N ARG A 218 -13.04 20.60 -11.09
CA ARG A 218 -14.12 20.61 -12.07
C ARG A 218 -14.77 19.24 -12.07
N ASP A 219 -16.00 19.17 -11.58
CA ASP A 219 -16.84 17.98 -11.68
C ASP A 219 -17.18 17.72 -13.16
N ASN A 220 -16.32 17.00 -13.86
CA ASN A 220 -16.61 16.42 -15.17
C ASN A 220 -17.63 15.27 -15.09
N ALA A 221 -18.40 15.17 -14.00
CA ALA A 221 -19.43 14.15 -13.80
C ALA A 221 -20.72 14.44 -14.62
N LYS A 222 -20.78 15.51 -15.41
CA LYS A 222 -21.96 15.82 -16.23
C LYS A 222 -21.79 15.59 -17.75
N MET A 223 -20.71 15.01 -18.19
CA MET A 223 -20.70 14.43 -19.54
C MET A 223 -21.32 13.03 -19.51
N LYS A 224 -22.64 12.96 -19.42
CA LYS A 224 -23.37 11.80 -19.93
C LYS A 224 -23.01 11.66 -21.40
N PRO A 225 -22.56 10.49 -21.88
CA PRO A 225 -22.43 10.29 -23.31
C PRO A 225 -23.81 10.57 -23.93
N LYS A 226 -23.90 11.54 -24.83
CA LYS A 226 -25.08 11.71 -25.65
C LYS A 226 -25.29 10.39 -26.39
N ARG A 227 -26.24 9.58 -25.92
CA ARG A 227 -26.76 8.45 -26.69
C ARG A 227 -27.30 9.05 -27.98
N GLY A 228 -26.55 8.87 -29.04
CA GLY A 228 -27.00 9.19 -30.38
C GLY A 228 -28.30 8.43 -30.59
N LYS A 229 -29.41 9.19 -30.77
CA LYS A 229 -30.64 8.63 -31.29
C LYS A 229 -30.33 8.11 -32.69
N LEU A 230 -30.14 6.80 -32.82
CA LEU A 230 -30.25 6.16 -34.13
C LEU A 230 -31.65 6.46 -34.67
N LYS A 231 -31.71 7.30 -35.70
CA LYS A 231 -32.95 7.52 -36.46
C LYS A 231 -33.34 6.17 -37.05
N LYS A 232 -34.52 5.67 -36.61
CA LYS A 232 -35.30 4.64 -37.30
C LYS A 232 -35.86 5.27 -38.57
N THR A 233 -35.12 5.28 -39.65
CA THR A 233 -35.64 5.49 -41.00
C THR A 233 -34.78 4.63 -41.92
N ASP A 234 -35.46 3.80 -42.69
CA ASP A 234 -35.01 2.90 -43.75
C ASP A 234 -35.01 1.42 -43.37
N ARG A 235 -36.26 0.95 -43.09
CA ARG A 235 -36.65 -0.42 -43.31
C ARG A 235 -38.08 -0.45 -43.89
N LYS A 236 -38.20 0.07 -45.13
CA LYS A 236 -39.39 -0.17 -46.02
C LYS A 236 -38.94 0.20 -47.43
N ALA A 237 -38.27 -0.66 -48.10
CA ALA A 237 -38.13 -0.75 -49.55
C ALA A 237 -37.27 -1.99 -49.84
N HIS A 238 -37.87 -3.06 -50.14
CA HIS A 238 -37.46 -4.15 -51.05
C HIS A 238 -38.19 -5.44 -50.61
N LEU A 239 -39.47 -5.49 -51.00
CA LEU A 239 -40.27 -6.71 -51.15
C LEU A 239 -41.38 -6.34 -52.12
N GLU A 240 -41.03 -6.34 -53.41
CA GLU A 240 -41.98 -6.55 -54.55
C GLU A 240 -41.11 -6.69 -55.81
N VAL A 241 -41.55 -7.63 -56.66
CA VAL A 241 -41.01 -8.06 -57.96
C VAL A 241 -39.98 -9.20 -57.82
N ASP A 242 -40.28 -10.46 -58.16
CA ASP A 242 -40.92 -10.99 -59.33
C ASP A 242 -41.55 -12.37 -59.03
N GLY A 243 -42.80 -12.53 -59.42
CA GLY A 243 -43.38 -13.81 -59.75
C GLY A 243 -43.26 -14.00 -61.27
N ASN A 244 -42.79 -15.16 -61.67
CA ASN A 244 -43.26 -15.97 -62.77
C ASN A 244 -42.55 -17.33 -62.76
#